data_dd04fe347859ce5decdc89799484f66c
#
_entry.id   dd04fe347859ce5decdc89799484f66c
#
_cell.length_a   1.000
_cell.length_b   1.000
_cell.length_c   1.000
_cell.angle_alpha   90.00
_cell.angle_beta   90.00
_cell.angle_gamma   90.00
#
_symmetry.space_group_name_H-M   'P 1'
#
loop_
_entity.id
_entity.type
_entity.pdbx_description
1 polymer ?
#
loop_
_entity_poly.entity_id
_entity_poly.type
_entity_poly.pdbx_seq_one_letter_code
_entity_poly.pdbx_strand_id
1 'polypeptide(L)'
;MATQNNIIDQVFPETLKILSDLIKFQTVSGTSNLKLIDYCEKKLDKLEAISFKTFHNSKQQANLFSTINGKKKLDGSGTILSGHTDVVPASAKEW
;
A
#
# COMPACT_ATOMS: atom_id res chain seq x y z
N MET A 1 13.43 17.88 21.22
CA MET A 1 12.13 17.63 20.58
C MET A 1 12.32 17.50 19.07
N ALA A 2 11.81 16.43 18.48
CA ALA A 2 11.94 16.23 17.02
C ALA A 2 11.04 17.23 16.29
N THR A 3 11.59 17.95 15.33
CA THR A 3 10.82 18.81 14.44
C THR A 3 10.13 17.98 13.37
N GLN A 4 9.15 18.55 12.66
CA GLN A 4 8.54 17.88 11.51
C GLN A 4 9.58 17.49 10.45
N ASN A 5 10.59 18.33 10.23
CA ASN A 5 11.65 18.05 9.28
C ASN A 5 12.44 16.80 9.68
N ASN A 6 12.72 16.62 10.98
CA ASN A 6 13.40 15.42 11.46
C ASN A 6 12.57 14.16 11.24
N ILE A 7 11.25 14.25 11.43
CA ILE A 7 10.34 13.12 11.19
C ILE A 7 10.34 12.76 9.69
N ILE A 8 10.25 13.75 8.82
CA ILE A 8 10.30 13.54 7.37
C ILE A 8 11.62 12.91 6.97
N ASP A 9 12.74 13.42 7.49
CA ASP A 9 14.06 12.87 7.19
C ASP A 9 14.21 11.43 7.65
N GLN A 10 13.58 11.06 8.77
CA GLN A 10 13.63 9.69 9.29
C GLN A 10 12.83 8.71 8.43
N VAL A 11 11.67 9.12 7.92
CA VAL A 11 10.78 8.22 7.16
C VAL A 11 11.05 8.24 5.67
N PHE A 12 11.74 9.26 5.15
CA PHE A 12 11.93 9.45 3.72
C PHE A 12 12.67 8.29 3.04
N PRO A 13 13.80 7.77 3.60
CA PRO A 13 14.49 6.63 2.98
C PRO A 13 13.60 5.39 2.87
N GLU A 14 12.84 5.08 3.92
CA GLU A 14 11.92 3.93 3.90
C GLU A 14 10.78 4.16 2.90
N THR A 15 10.28 5.39 2.82
CA THR A 15 9.23 5.76 1.86
C THR A 15 9.71 5.55 0.43
N LEU A 16 10.93 5.98 0.11
CA LEU A 16 11.52 5.77 -1.22
C LEU A 16 11.71 4.28 -1.51
N LYS A 17 12.13 3.51 -0.53
CA LYS A 17 12.31 2.06 -0.68
C LYS A 17 10.99 1.38 -1.01
N ILE A 18 9.93 1.72 -0.28
CA ILE A 18 8.60 1.16 -0.50
C ILE A 18 8.09 1.54 -1.88
N LEU A 19 8.22 2.82 -2.26
CA LEU A 19 7.80 3.28 -3.58
C LEU A 19 8.56 2.56 -4.69
N SER A 20 9.87 2.41 -4.54
CA SER A 20 10.70 1.68 -5.51
C SER A 20 10.26 0.23 -5.64
N ASP A 21 9.95 -0.42 -4.53
CA ASP A 21 9.47 -1.80 -4.55
C ASP A 21 8.11 -1.90 -5.23
N LEU A 22 7.18 -0.98 -4.93
CA LEU A 22 5.84 -0.98 -5.51
C LEU A 22 5.87 -0.79 -7.03
N ILE A 23 6.73 0.09 -7.52
CA ILE A 23 6.85 0.36 -8.97
C ILE A 23 7.33 -0.88 -9.73
N LYS A 24 8.10 -1.74 -9.10
CA LYS A 24 8.65 -2.95 -9.75
C LYS A 24 7.60 -4.03 -9.99
N PHE A 25 6.47 -4.01 -9.29
CA PHE A 25 5.41 -4.97 -9.54
C PHE A 25 4.69 -4.63 -10.85
N GLN A 26 4.50 -5.64 -11.68
CA GLN A 26 3.80 -5.49 -12.95
C GLN A 26 2.31 -5.73 -12.71
N THR A 27 1.57 -4.67 -12.51
CA THR A 27 0.14 -4.72 -12.22
C THR A 27 -0.68 -4.04 -13.31
N VAL A 28 -0.37 -4.33 -14.56
CA VAL A 28 -1.14 -3.83 -15.69
C VAL A 28 -2.61 -4.26 -15.53
N SER A 29 -3.53 -3.37 -15.86
CA SER A 29 -4.97 -3.63 -15.74
C SER A 29 -5.34 -4.96 -16.40
N GLY A 30 -6.09 -5.77 -15.66
CA GLY A 30 -6.49 -7.10 -16.10
C GLY A 30 -5.52 -8.22 -15.74
N THR A 31 -4.32 -7.92 -15.25
CA THR A 31 -3.38 -8.94 -14.78
C THR A 31 -3.46 -9.10 -13.26
N SER A 32 -2.79 -10.12 -12.72
CA SER A 32 -2.77 -10.36 -11.29
C SER A 32 -2.05 -9.25 -10.53
N ASN A 33 -2.59 -8.86 -9.37
CA ASN A 33 -1.94 -7.93 -8.46
C ASN A 33 -1.59 -8.58 -7.11
N LEU A 34 -1.69 -9.90 -7.02
CA LEU A 34 -1.60 -10.59 -5.72
C LEU A 34 -0.24 -10.42 -5.06
N LYS A 35 0.84 -10.39 -5.83
CA LYS A 35 2.19 -10.19 -5.26
C LYS A 35 2.33 -8.81 -4.63
N LEU A 36 1.77 -7.79 -5.27
CA LEU A 36 1.77 -6.43 -4.72
C LEU A 36 0.92 -6.37 -3.46
N ILE A 37 -0.25 -6.97 -3.48
CA ILE A 37 -1.15 -7.02 -2.33
C ILE A 37 -0.48 -7.72 -1.15
N ASP A 38 0.19 -8.84 -1.37
CA ASP A 38 0.92 -9.56 -0.33
C ASP A 38 2.05 -8.70 0.25
N TYR A 39 2.76 -7.98 -0.59
CA TYR A 39 3.80 -7.04 -0.14
C TYR A 39 3.22 -5.98 0.79
N CYS A 40 2.11 -5.37 0.37
CA CYS A 40 1.44 -4.35 1.18
C CYS A 40 0.94 -4.91 2.51
N GLU A 41 0.33 -6.08 2.49
CA GLU A 41 -0.18 -6.73 3.69
C GLU A 41 0.94 -6.97 4.70
N LYS A 42 2.07 -7.49 4.24
CA LYS A 42 3.23 -7.74 5.11
C LYS A 42 3.78 -6.46 5.74
N LYS A 43 3.81 -5.37 4.97
CA LYS A 43 4.24 -4.08 5.50
C LYS A 43 3.29 -3.58 6.58
N LEU A 44 1.99 -3.73 6.35
CA LEU A 44 0.96 -3.28 7.28
C LEU A 44 0.88 -4.16 8.53
N ASP A 45 1.15 -5.45 8.40
CA ASP A 45 1.21 -6.36 9.55
C ASP A 45 2.27 -5.92 10.57
N LYS A 46 3.38 -5.37 10.10
CA LYS A 46 4.42 -4.83 10.99
C LYS A 46 3.94 -3.64 11.80
N LEU A 47 2.89 -2.98 11.37
CA LEU A 47 2.26 -1.87 12.07
C LEU A 47 1.06 -2.32 12.89
N GLU A 48 0.88 -3.62 13.06
CA GLU A 48 -0.24 -4.22 13.78
C GLU A 48 -1.60 -3.86 13.16
N ALA A 49 -1.62 -3.61 11.86
CA ALA A 49 -2.87 -3.35 11.15
C ALA A 49 -3.73 -4.61 11.09
N ILE A 50 -5.04 -4.40 11.17
CA ILE A 50 -6.01 -5.47 10.93
C ILE A 50 -6.40 -5.38 9.46
N SER A 51 -6.09 -6.43 8.70
CA SER A 51 -6.27 -6.42 7.25
C SER A 51 -7.17 -7.56 6.79
N PHE A 52 -7.91 -7.30 5.73
CA PHE A 52 -8.59 -8.36 5.00
C PHE A 52 -8.54 -8.08 3.51
N LYS A 53 -8.64 -9.14 2.72
CA LYS A 53 -8.61 -9.08 1.27
C LYS A 53 -9.96 -9.49 0.70
N THR A 54 -10.38 -8.77 -0.34
CA THR A 54 -11.51 -9.20 -1.16
C THR A 54 -10.99 -9.56 -2.54
N PHE A 55 -11.38 -10.73 -3.02
CA PHE A 55 -10.85 -11.28 -4.26
C PHE A 55 -11.86 -11.13 -5.40
N HIS A 56 -11.35 -10.87 -6.59
CA HIS A 56 -12.14 -11.01 -7.81
C HIS A 56 -12.52 -12.48 -8.04
N ASN A 57 -13.55 -12.71 -8.85
CA ASN A 57 -14.05 -14.05 -9.12
C ASN A 57 -12.97 -15.02 -9.62
N SER A 58 -11.99 -14.53 -10.36
CA SER A 58 -10.86 -15.32 -10.85
C SER A 58 -9.84 -15.66 -9.77
N LYS A 59 -9.90 -15.01 -8.60
CA LYS A 59 -8.92 -15.07 -7.51
C LYS A 59 -7.52 -14.61 -7.92
N GLN A 60 -7.39 -13.92 -9.04
CA GLN A 60 -6.10 -13.40 -9.51
C GLN A 60 -5.89 -11.92 -9.14
N GLN A 61 -6.93 -11.26 -8.67
CA GLN A 61 -6.90 -9.85 -8.28
C GLN A 61 -7.56 -9.71 -6.93
N ALA A 62 -7.05 -8.79 -6.13
CA ALA A 62 -7.60 -8.53 -4.81
C ALA A 62 -7.54 -7.06 -4.48
N ASN A 63 -8.46 -6.65 -3.61
CA ASN A 63 -8.37 -5.39 -2.87
C ASN A 63 -7.90 -5.70 -1.46
N LEU A 64 -7.12 -4.81 -0.89
CA LEU A 64 -6.67 -4.89 0.49
C LEU A 64 -7.30 -3.75 1.27
N PHE A 65 -7.96 -4.08 2.37
CA PHE A 65 -8.49 -3.11 3.32
C PHE A 65 -7.81 -3.32 4.65
N SER A 66 -7.15 -2.28 5.15
CA SER A 66 -6.39 -2.37 6.40
C SER A 66 -6.76 -1.23 7.33
N THR A 67 -6.88 -1.55 8.60
CA THR A 67 -7.20 -0.58 9.64
C THR A 67 -6.07 -0.53 10.65
N ILE A 68 -5.55 0.67 10.88
CA ILE A 68 -4.60 0.93 11.95
C ILE A 68 -5.35 1.72 13.01
N ASN A 69 -5.47 1.16 14.20
CA ASN A 69 -6.18 1.80 15.29
C ASN A 69 -5.36 2.93 15.89
N GLY A 70 -6.02 4.05 16.13
CA GLY A 70 -5.40 5.15 16.85
C GLY A 70 -5.25 4.84 18.34
N LYS A 71 -4.47 5.66 19.02
CA LYS A 71 -4.21 5.52 20.46
C LYS A 71 -5.40 5.87 21.32
N LYS A 72 -6.31 6.72 20.81
CA LYS A 72 -7.51 7.13 21.52
C LYS A 72 -8.73 6.46 20.92
N LYS A 73 -9.63 5.98 21.76
CA LYS A 73 -10.95 5.58 21.29
C LYS A 73 -11.71 6.84 20.88
N LEU A 74 -11.96 6.94 19.58
CA LEU A 74 -12.79 7.99 19.03
C LEU A 74 -14.18 7.41 18.76
N ASP A 75 -15.10 8.29 18.48
CA ASP A 75 -16.53 7.99 18.25
C ASP A 75 -16.83 7.35 16.89
N GLY A 76 -15.86 6.63 16.34
CA GLY A 76 -15.99 6.00 15.02
C GLY A 76 -15.47 6.83 13.87
N SER A 77 -14.94 8.03 14.13
CA SER A 77 -14.35 8.85 13.09
C SER A 77 -12.94 8.36 12.76
N GLY A 78 -12.48 8.68 11.56
CA GLY A 78 -11.15 8.29 11.11
C GLY A 78 -10.84 8.88 9.74
N THR A 79 -9.65 8.59 9.26
CA THR A 79 -9.19 9.00 7.94
C THR A 79 -9.06 7.76 7.05
N ILE A 80 -9.59 7.83 5.86
CA ILE A 80 -9.46 6.77 4.86
C ILE A 80 -8.50 7.27 3.78
N LEU A 81 -7.45 6.48 3.54
CA LEU A 81 -6.54 6.69 2.41
C LEU A 81 -6.86 5.60 1.38
N SER A 82 -7.05 6.01 0.14
CA SER A 82 -7.41 5.09 -0.93
C SER A 82 -6.49 5.27 -2.12
N GLY A 83 -6.06 4.17 -2.70
CA GLY A 83 -5.23 4.17 -3.89
C GLY A 83 -5.51 2.92 -4.70
N HIS A 84 -5.25 3.00 -6.00
CA HIS A 84 -5.40 1.86 -6.89
C HIS A 84 -4.03 1.27 -7.22
N THR A 85 -4.03 0.00 -7.62
CA THR A 85 -2.79 -0.73 -7.92
C THR A 85 -2.59 -0.98 -9.40
N ASP A 86 -3.64 -0.88 -10.21
CA ASP A 86 -3.52 -1.13 -11.64
C ASP A 86 -2.86 0.03 -12.37
N VAL A 87 -2.14 -0.31 -13.41
CA VAL A 87 -1.43 0.66 -14.25
C VAL A 87 -1.70 0.35 -15.72
N VAL A 88 -1.50 1.36 -16.57
CA VAL A 88 -1.57 1.18 -18.03
C VAL A 88 -0.29 0.47 -18.51
N PRO A 89 -0.35 -0.25 -19.64
CA PRO A 89 0.86 -0.84 -20.21
C PRO A 89 1.89 0.25 -20.55
N ALA A 90 3.16 -0.07 -20.31
CA ALA A 90 4.27 0.81 -20.65
C ALA A 90 5.40 -0.02 -21.23
N SER A 91 6.10 0.53 -22.22
CA SER A 91 7.26 -0.13 -22.79
C SER A 91 8.52 0.69 -22.53
N ALA A 92 9.67 0.01 -22.51
CA ALA A 92 10.95 0.69 -22.32
C ALA A 92 11.26 1.66 -23.45
N LYS A 93 10.63 1.50 -24.62
CA LYS A 93 10.82 2.41 -25.76
C LYS A 93 10.07 3.73 -25.59
N GLU A 94 9.01 3.72 -24.78
CA GLU A 94 8.14 4.88 -24.57
C GLU A 94 8.49 5.63 -23.30
N TRP A 95 9.21 4.99 -22.38
CA TRP A 95 9.48 5.55 -21.04
C TRP A 95 11.00 5.56 -20.73
#